data_f6d823e393232dd7de968ff2cfe2d607
#
_entry.id   f6d823e393232dd7de968ff2cfe2d607
#
_cell.length_a   1.000
_cell.length_b   1.000
_cell.length_c   1.000
_cell.angle_alpha   90.00
_cell.angle_beta   90.00
_cell.angle_gamma   90.00
#
_symmetry.space_group_name_H-M   'P 1'
#
loop_
_entity.id
_entity.type
_entity.pdbx_description
1 polymer ?
#
loop_
_entity_poly.entity_id
_entity_poly.type
_entity_poly.pdbx_seq_one_letter_code
_entity_poly.pdbx_strand_id
1 'polypeptide(L)'
;VDDFLSWLQGGPLTEAIRGTPYLYPVLESIHILGIALLVGPAAVFDLRLLGLGRQKLRVMTAAEHLLPLSRLGFVIAAVTGVLMFLPGASLIADRGSAPWKLGLIVIALLNILIFHRRTYRNVTAWDTDRPTPAAARIAAVISLTSWSGVTIAGRLLAYT
;
A
#
# COMPACT_ATOMS: atom_id res chain seq x y z
N VAL A 1 -24.16 9.72 5.06
CA VAL A 1 -22.77 9.68 4.55
C VAL A 1 -22.41 11.06 4.00
N ASP A 2 -23.32 11.69 3.23
CA ASP A 2 -23.08 12.98 2.56
C ASP A 2 -22.83 14.13 3.55
N ASP A 3 -23.52 14.17 4.68
CA ASP A 3 -23.29 15.16 5.73
C ASP A 3 -21.91 15.05 6.37
N PHE A 4 -21.39 13.83 6.54
CA PHE A 4 -20.06 13.60 7.07
C PHE A 4 -18.99 14.01 6.06
N LEU A 5 -19.17 13.68 4.78
CA LEU A 5 -18.24 14.05 3.72
C LEU A 5 -18.20 15.57 3.51
N SER A 6 -19.35 16.23 3.56
CA SER A 6 -19.43 17.69 3.47
C SER A 6 -18.80 18.40 4.67
N TRP A 7 -18.95 17.84 5.88
CA TRP A 7 -18.26 18.33 7.07
C TRP A 7 -16.73 18.21 6.94
N LEU A 8 -16.22 17.08 6.41
CA LEU A 8 -14.79 16.90 6.14
C LEU A 8 -14.25 17.95 5.13
N GLN A 9 -15.06 18.25 4.11
CA GLN A 9 -14.68 19.23 3.07
C GLN A 9 -14.70 20.68 3.54
N GLY A 10 -15.47 21.01 4.57
CA GLY A 10 -15.57 22.34 5.18
C GLY A 10 -14.56 22.57 6.31
N GLY A 11 -13.70 21.62 6.62
CA GLY A 11 -12.75 21.72 7.73
C GLY A 11 -11.58 22.67 7.42
N PRO A 12 -10.96 23.27 8.48
CA PRO A 12 -9.87 24.24 8.31
C PRO A 12 -8.65 23.65 7.59
N LEU A 13 -8.39 22.36 7.74
CA LEU A 13 -7.31 21.66 7.03
C LEU A 13 -7.58 21.58 5.52
N THR A 14 -8.82 21.35 5.14
CA THR A 14 -9.23 21.30 3.73
C THR A 14 -9.13 22.69 3.09
N GLU A 15 -9.55 23.73 3.82
CA GLU A 15 -9.40 25.12 3.36
C GLU A 15 -7.93 25.50 3.18
N ALA A 16 -7.06 25.10 4.12
CA ALA A 16 -5.61 25.32 4.00
C ALA A 16 -5.03 24.61 2.76
N ILE A 17 -5.45 23.37 2.47
CA ILE A 17 -4.98 22.62 1.30
C ILE A 17 -5.45 23.29 0.00
N ARG A 18 -6.70 23.80 -0.06
CA ARG A 18 -7.24 24.49 -1.23
C ARG A 18 -6.64 25.89 -1.41
N GLY A 19 -6.45 26.61 -0.32
CA GLY A 19 -6.00 28.00 -0.33
C GLY A 19 -4.48 28.19 -0.48
N THR A 20 -3.68 27.14 -0.25
CA THR A 20 -2.23 27.24 -0.37
C THR A 20 -1.76 26.85 -1.76
N PRO A 21 -1.19 27.78 -2.55
CA PRO A 21 -0.67 27.47 -3.87
C PRO A 21 0.35 26.34 -3.83
N TYR A 22 0.29 25.43 -4.80
CA TYR A 22 1.19 24.29 -4.99
C TYR A 22 1.18 23.21 -3.88
N LEU A 23 0.41 23.36 -2.80
CA LEU A 23 0.38 22.37 -1.73
C LEU A 23 -0.16 21.02 -2.23
N TYR A 24 -1.21 21.02 -3.04
CA TYR A 24 -1.77 19.78 -3.60
C TYR A 24 -0.78 19.04 -4.51
N PRO A 25 -0.11 19.68 -5.50
CA PRO A 25 0.95 19.05 -6.29
C PRO A 25 2.12 18.49 -5.45
N VAL A 26 2.49 19.18 -4.36
CA VAL A 26 3.53 18.70 -3.44
C VAL A 26 3.06 17.44 -2.71
N LEU A 27 1.83 17.43 -2.18
CA LEU A 27 1.24 16.25 -1.54
C LEU A 27 1.16 15.07 -2.51
N GLU A 28 0.76 15.31 -3.75
CA GLU A 28 0.71 14.30 -4.81
C GLU A 28 2.10 13.71 -5.08
N SER A 29 3.12 14.55 -5.19
CA SER A 29 4.50 14.12 -5.40
C SER A 29 5.01 13.25 -4.24
N ILE A 30 4.76 13.67 -3.00
CA ILE A 30 5.11 12.90 -1.80
C ILE A 30 4.34 11.59 -1.75
N HIS A 31 3.06 11.59 -2.14
CA HIS A 31 2.23 10.41 -2.21
C HIS A 31 2.77 9.38 -3.21
N ILE A 32 3.17 9.82 -4.41
CA ILE A 32 3.78 8.97 -5.44
C ILE A 32 5.09 8.35 -4.93
N LEU A 33 5.95 9.14 -4.28
CA LEU A 33 7.18 8.64 -3.67
C LEU A 33 6.88 7.63 -2.55
N GLY A 34 5.86 7.89 -1.73
CA GLY A 34 5.38 6.96 -0.72
C GLY A 34 4.91 5.63 -1.32
N ILE A 35 4.15 5.66 -2.42
CA ILE A 35 3.72 4.47 -3.15
C ILE A 35 4.93 3.70 -3.70
N ALA A 36 5.89 4.37 -4.32
CA ALA A 36 7.09 3.74 -4.84
C ALA A 36 7.89 3.04 -3.73
N LEU A 37 8.03 3.70 -2.58
CA LEU A 37 8.72 3.17 -1.41
C LEU A 37 7.95 2.03 -0.72
N LEU A 38 6.63 2.01 -0.81
CA LEU A 38 5.79 0.92 -0.34
C LEU A 38 5.89 -0.29 -1.26
N VAL A 39 5.56 -0.09 -2.54
CA VAL A 39 5.34 -1.18 -3.51
C VAL A 39 6.66 -1.78 -3.99
N GLY A 40 7.69 -0.97 -4.19
CA GLY A 40 8.99 -1.45 -4.69
C GLY A 40 9.63 -2.50 -3.78
N PRO A 41 9.95 -2.17 -2.53
CA PRO A 41 10.55 -3.13 -1.60
C PRO A 41 9.62 -4.32 -1.29
N ALA A 42 8.29 -4.11 -1.18
CA ALA A 42 7.32 -5.18 -0.99
C ALA A 42 7.36 -6.16 -2.17
N ALA A 43 7.38 -5.67 -3.41
CA ALA A 43 7.45 -6.51 -4.60
C ALA A 43 8.74 -7.34 -4.65
N VAL A 44 9.89 -6.75 -4.31
CA VAL A 44 11.16 -7.48 -4.23
C VAL A 44 11.08 -8.60 -3.19
N PHE A 45 10.50 -8.31 -2.02
CA PHE A 45 10.28 -9.32 -0.98
C PHE A 45 9.34 -10.43 -1.45
N ASP A 46 8.22 -10.09 -2.08
CA ASP A 46 7.25 -11.05 -2.61
C ASP A 46 7.85 -11.94 -3.71
N LEU A 47 8.63 -11.35 -4.63
CA LEU A 47 9.36 -12.12 -5.65
C LEU A 47 10.36 -13.09 -5.02
N ARG A 48 11.02 -12.68 -3.91
CA ARG A 48 11.87 -13.59 -3.13
C ARG A 48 11.08 -14.76 -2.54
N LEU A 49 9.89 -14.52 -2.02
CA LEU A 49 8.98 -15.58 -1.51
C LEU A 49 8.53 -16.52 -2.63
N LEU A 50 8.35 -16.03 -3.85
CA LEU A 50 8.04 -16.84 -5.02
C LEU A 50 9.21 -17.67 -5.53
N GLY A 51 10.42 -17.42 -5.01
CA GLY A 51 11.62 -18.21 -5.31
C GLY A 51 12.68 -17.49 -6.13
N LEU A 52 12.44 -16.25 -6.58
CA LEU A 52 13.46 -15.48 -7.30
C LEU A 52 14.63 -15.17 -6.36
N GLY A 53 15.84 -15.44 -6.82
CA GLY A 53 17.05 -15.16 -6.05
C GLY A 53 17.23 -16.01 -4.77
N ARG A 54 16.54 -17.13 -4.66
CA ARG A 54 16.51 -17.99 -3.45
C ARG A 54 17.92 -18.37 -2.95
N GLN A 55 18.84 -18.65 -3.85
CA GLN A 55 20.21 -19.03 -3.49
C GLN A 55 21.11 -17.86 -3.07
N LYS A 56 20.71 -16.62 -3.40
CA LYS A 56 21.52 -15.41 -3.18
C LYS A 56 21.03 -14.55 -2.03
N LEU A 57 19.74 -14.60 -1.72
CA LEU A 57 19.10 -13.70 -0.73
C LEU A 57 18.27 -14.53 0.24
N ARG A 58 18.61 -14.46 1.51
CA ARG A 58 17.83 -15.06 2.61
C ARG A 58 16.52 -14.29 2.81
N VAL A 59 15.43 -15.00 3.15
CA VAL A 59 14.13 -14.36 3.42
C VAL A 59 14.21 -13.40 4.60
N MET A 60 14.91 -13.79 5.67
CA MET A 60 15.10 -12.95 6.85
C MET A 60 15.84 -11.66 6.50
N THR A 61 16.95 -11.75 5.76
CA THR A 61 17.71 -10.59 5.32
C THR A 61 16.88 -9.66 4.42
N ALA A 62 16.12 -10.24 3.50
CA ALA A 62 15.19 -9.46 2.66
C ALA A 62 14.14 -8.75 3.52
N ALA A 63 13.55 -9.45 4.50
CA ALA A 63 12.55 -8.87 5.40
C ALA A 63 13.12 -7.72 6.24
N GLU A 64 14.30 -7.90 6.82
CA GLU A 64 14.96 -6.89 7.67
C GLU A 64 15.25 -5.58 6.94
N HIS A 65 15.60 -5.65 5.66
CA HIS A 65 15.97 -4.45 4.88
C HIS A 65 14.80 -3.86 4.10
N LEU A 66 13.92 -4.69 3.56
CA LEU A 66 12.85 -4.22 2.65
C LEU A 66 11.57 -3.85 3.39
N LEU A 67 11.17 -4.60 4.43
CA LEU A 67 9.88 -4.34 5.08
C LEU A 67 9.84 -3.02 5.88
N PRO A 68 10.91 -2.53 6.53
CA PRO A 68 10.89 -1.22 7.15
C PRO A 68 10.66 -0.09 6.12
N LEU A 69 11.28 -0.19 4.94
CA LEU A 69 11.08 0.77 3.85
C LEU A 69 9.64 0.75 3.35
N SER A 70 9.06 -0.45 3.14
CA SER A 70 7.66 -0.59 2.76
C SER A 70 6.71 -0.01 3.81
N ARG A 71 6.99 -0.20 5.10
CA ARG A 71 6.18 0.38 6.18
C ARG A 71 6.25 1.91 6.18
N LEU A 72 7.43 2.47 6.01
CA LEU A 72 7.61 3.93 5.88
C LEU A 72 6.84 4.46 4.68
N GLY A 73 6.98 3.80 3.52
CA GLY A 73 6.23 4.13 2.31
C GLY A 73 4.71 4.07 2.52
N PHE A 74 4.22 3.06 3.25
CA PHE A 74 2.81 2.94 3.61
C PHE A 74 2.33 4.12 4.45
N VAL A 75 3.07 4.51 5.48
CA VAL A 75 2.70 5.64 6.34
C VAL A 75 2.65 6.94 5.52
N ILE A 76 3.67 7.19 4.70
CA ILE A 76 3.70 8.37 3.83
C ILE A 76 2.49 8.36 2.87
N ALA A 77 2.25 7.25 2.18
CA ALA A 77 1.14 7.14 1.23
C ALA A 77 -0.23 7.22 1.93
N ALA A 78 -0.39 6.66 3.12
CA ALA A 78 -1.64 6.74 3.87
C ALA A 78 -1.93 8.17 4.33
N VAL A 79 -0.97 8.86 4.93
CA VAL A 79 -1.13 10.24 5.41
C VAL A 79 -1.43 11.17 4.24
N THR A 80 -0.60 11.16 3.20
CA THR A 80 -0.80 12.03 2.04
C THR A 80 -2.07 11.69 1.28
N GLY A 81 -2.43 10.41 1.17
CA GLY A 81 -3.66 9.96 0.55
C GLY A 81 -4.92 10.45 1.27
N VAL A 82 -4.91 10.45 2.61
CA VAL A 82 -6.00 11.04 3.42
C VAL A 82 -6.06 12.55 3.19
N LEU A 83 -4.93 13.26 3.25
CA LEU A 83 -4.88 14.72 3.01
C LEU A 83 -5.41 15.11 1.63
N MET A 84 -5.07 14.32 0.60
CA MET A 84 -5.55 14.55 -0.77
C MET A 84 -7.02 14.17 -0.96
N PHE A 85 -7.55 13.26 -0.15
CA PHE A 85 -8.96 12.88 -0.17
C PHE A 85 -9.87 14.00 0.35
N LEU A 86 -9.46 14.73 1.40
CA LEU A 86 -10.27 15.72 2.09
C LEU A 86 -10.90 16.79 1.15
N PRO A 87 -10.16 17.44 0.24
CA PRO A 87 -10.72 18.48 -0.62
C PRO A 87 -11.79 17.99 -1.59
N GLY A 88 -11.77 16.71 -1.97
CA GLY A 88 -12.68 16.11 -2.94
C GLY A 88 -13.46 14.93 -2.40
N ALA A 89 -13.71 14.84 -1.09
CA ALA A 89 -14.21 13.63 -0.44
C ALA A 89 -15.53 13.12 -1.04
N SER A 90 -16.53 13.97 -1.27
CA SER A 90 -17.80 13.59 -1.89
C SER A 90 -17.59 13.11 -3.33
N LEU A 91 -16.89 13.91 -4.14
CA LEU A 91 -16.63 13.58 -5.55
C LEU A 91 -15.85 12.27 -5.70
N ILE A 92 -14.85 12.03 -4.83
CA ILE A 92 -14.04 10.81 -4.86
C ILE A 92 -14.85 9.61 -4.35
N ALA A 93 -15.70 9.78 -3.34
CA ALA A 93 -16.55 8.72 -2.80
C ALA A 93 -17.57 8.20 -3.84
N ASP A 94 -18.08 9.09 -4.68
CA ASP A 94 -19.04 8.75 -5.74
C ASP A 94 -18.39 8.05 -6.95
N ARG A 95 -17.07 8.06 -7.05
CA ARG A 95 -16.36 7.40 -8.14
C ARG A 95 -16.34 5.88 -7.95
N GLY A 96 -16.75 5.15 -8.98
CA GLY A 96 -16.84 3.70 -8.96
C GLY A 96 -15.53 2.95 -8.65
N SER A 97 -14.37 3.58 -8.87
CA SER A 97 -13.04 2.99 -8.56
C SER A 97 -12.62 3.13 -7.09
N ALA A 98 -13.25 4.04 -6.30
CA ALA A 98 -12.91 4.26 -4.90
C ALA A 98 -13.13 3.03 -4.00
N PRO A 99 -14.30 2.35 -4.02
CA PRO A 99 -14.54 1.16 -3.20
C PRO A 99 -13.59 0.00 -3.56
N TRP A 100 -13.26 -0.16 -4.84
CA TRP A 100 -12.29 -1.17 -5.26
C TRP A 100 -10.90 -0.91 -4.69
N LYS A 101 -10.43 0.33 -4.72
CA LYS A 101 -9.15 0.71 -4.11
C LYS A 101 -9.12 0.41 -2.62
N LEU A 102 -10.15 0.80 -1.88
CA LEU A 102 -10.24 0.53 -0.44
C LEU A 102 -10.31 -0.98 -0.14
N GLY A 103 -11.12 -1.73 -0.90
CA GLY A 103 -11.21 -3.18 -0.76
C GLY A 103 -9.86 -3.88 -0.97
N LEU A 104 -9.11 -3.49 -1.99
CA LEU A 104 -7.78 -4.04 -2.26
C LEU A 104 -6.77 -3.68 -1.16
N ILE A 105 -6.82 -2.47 -0.60
CA ILE A 105 -5.99 -2.09 0.56
C ILE A 105 -6.31 -2.98 1.76
N VAL A 106 -7.60 -3.20 2.07
CA VAL A 106 -8.01 -4.09 3.17
C VAL A 106 -7.49 -5.52 2.94
N ILE A 107 -7.63 -6.05 1.73
CA ILE A 107 -7.11 -7.38 1.37
C ILE A 107 -5.60 -7.44 1.58
N ALA A 108 -4.84 -6.43 1.11
CA ALA A 108 -3.40 -6.37 1.28
C ALA A 108 -3.00 -6.34 2.77
N LEU A 109 -3.66 -5.53 3.59
CA LEU A 109 -3.38 -5.42 5.02
C LEU A 109 -3.70 -6.71 5.78
N LEU A 110 -4.83 -7.35 5.47
CA LEU A 110 -5.20 -8.65 6.04
C LEU A 110 -4.18 -9.74 5.65
N ASN A 111 -3.76 -9.76 4.39
CA ASN A 111 -2.72 -10.67 3.91
C ASN A 111 -1.41 -10.50 4.68
N ILE A 112 -0.94 -9.25 4.86
CA ILE A 112 0.25 -8.93 5.65
C ILE A 112 0.10 -9.43 7.09
N LEU A 113 -1.04 -9.19 7.72
CA LEU A 113 -1.30 -9.59 9.09
C LEU A 113 -1.26 -11.12 9.25
N ILE A 114 -1.95 -11.84 8.36
CA ILE A 114 -2.00 -13.31 8.37
C ILE A 114 -0.61 -13.89 8.10
N PHE A 115 0.11 -13.37 7.11
CA PHE A 115 1.46 -13.82 6.78
C PHE A 115 2.39 -13.68 7.97
N HIS A 116 2.46 -12.50 8.60
CA HIS A 116 3.36 -12.27 9.74
C HIS A 116 2.98 -13.06 10.97
N ARG A 117 1.69 -13.23 11.25
CA ARG A 117 1.22 -13.96 12.45
C ARG A 117 1.32 -15.47 12.33
N ARG A 118 1.25 -16.04 11.12
CA ARG A 118 1.22 -17.49 10.90
C ARG A 118 2.49 -17.99 10.22
N THR A 119 2.74 -17.55 9.00
CA THR A 119 3.77 -18.14 8.12
C THR A 119 5.17 -17.66 8.48
N TYR A 120 5.33 -16.35 8.72
CA TYR A 120 6.63 -15.73 8.99
C TYR A 120 7.21 -16.12 10.35
N ARG A 121 6.39 -16.50 11.32
CA ARG A 121 6.86 -16.95 12.65
C ARG A 121 7.82 -18.13 12.59
N ASN A 122 7.68 -18.96 11.58
CA ASN A 122 8.51 -20.16 11.38
C ASN A 122 9.52 -19.97 10.23
N VAL A 123 9.89 -18.74 9.91
CA VAL A 123 10.74 -18.40 8.75
C VAL A 123 12.11 -19.10 8.84
N THR A 124 12.68 -19.24 10.03
CA THR A 124 13.98 -19.92 10.24
C THR A 124 14.01 -21.35 9.73
N ALA A 125 12.86 -22.04 9.69
CA ALA A 125 12.76 -23.43 9.23
C ALA A 125 12.84 -23.57 7.69
N TRP A 126 12.66 -22.48 6.93
CA TRP A 126 12.61 -22.48 5.47
C TRP A 126 13.34 -21.29 4.80
N ASP A 127 14.16 -20.57 5.55
CA ASP A 127 14.83 -19.33 5.11
C ASP A 127 15.69 -19.52 3.85
N THR A 128 16.52 -20.58 3.79
CA THR A 128 17.45 -20.86 2.67
C THR A 128 17.38 -22.31 2.18
N ASP A 129 17.37 -23.27 3.11
CA ASP A 129 17.65 -24.68 2.77
C ASP A 129 16.42 -25.43 2.25
N ARG A 130 15.23 -24.93 2.56
CA ARG A 130 13.95 -25.54 2.13
C ARG A 130 13.20 -24.67 1.14
N PRO A 131 12.35 -25.27 0.29
CA PRO A 131 11.44 -24.52 -0.56
C PRO A 131 10.52 -23.62 0.27
N THR A 132 10.29 -22.41 -0.20
CA THR A 132 9.31 -21.49 0.40
C THR A 132 7.95 -22.18 0.51
N PRO A 133 7.32 -22.21 1.72
CA PRO A 133 6.02 -22.85 1.91
C PRO A 133 4.96 -22.31 0.98
N ALA A 134 4.00 -23.15 0.59
CA ALA A 134 2.88 -22.74 -0.30
C ALA A 134 2.11 -21.53 0.26
N ALA A 135 1.90 -21.49 1.59
CA ALA A 135 1.24 -20.35 2.25
C ALA A 135 1.99 -19.03 2.05
N ALA A 136 3.35 -19.03 2.09
CA ALA A 136 4.15 -17.84 1.83
C ALA A 136 4.08 -17.42 0.35
N ARG A 137 4.07 -18.38 -0.56
CA ARG A 137 3.93 -18.11 -2.01
C ARG A 137 2.56 -17.53 -2.36
N ILE A 138 1.49 -18.08 -1.76
CA ILE A 138 0.13 -17.55 -1.91
C ILE A 138 0.05 -16.12 -1.38
N ALA A 139 0.61 -15.87 -0.18
CA ALA A 139 0.66 -14.53 0.40
C ALA A 139 1.38 -13.54 -0.52
N ALA A 140 2.50 -13.94 -1.15
CA ALA A 140 3.22 -13.11 -2.11
C ALA A 140 2.39 -12.79 -3.36
N VAL A 141 1.66 -13.76 -3.91
CA VAL A 141 0.76 -13.52 -5.06
C VAL A 141 -0.34 -12.53 -4.69
N ILE A 142 -1.01 -12.75 -3.54
CA ILE A 142 -2.06 -11.84 -3.06
C ILE A 142 -1.50 -10.42 -2.85
N SER A 143 -0.31 -10.30 -2.26
CA SER A 143 0.35 -9.01 -2.05
C SER A 143 0.62 -8.29 -3.38
N LEU A 144 1.30 -8.94 -4.32
CA LEU A 144 1.63 -8.38 -5.63
C LEU A 144 0.37 -7.94 -6.40
N THR A 145 -0.66 -8.79 -6.44
CA THR A 145 -1.90 -8.48 -7.15
C THR A 145 -2.68 -7.34 -6.48
N SER A 146 -2.76 -7.34 -5.15
CA SER A 146 -3.46 -6.30 -4.40
C SER A 146 -2.79 -4.94 -4.56
N TRP A 147 -1.47 -4.83 -4.37
CA TRP A 147 -0.76 -3.55 -4.50
C TRP A 147 -0.74 -3.03 -5.94
N SER A 148 -0.60 -3.92 -6.92
CA SER A 148 -0.77 -3.54 -8.34
C SER A 148 -2.17 -3.02 -8.61
N GLY A 149 -3.19 -3.71 -8.11
CA GLY A 149 -4.59 -3.30 -8.24
C GLY A 149 -4.88 -1.96 -7.54
N VAL A 150 -4.34 -1.72 -6.33
CA VAL A 150 -4.45 -0.43 -5.62
C VAL A 150 -3.86 0.71 -6.45
N THR A 151 -2.69 0.47 -7.06
CA THR A 151 -2.02 1.47 -7.90
C THR A 151 -2.83 1.78 -9.15
N ILE A 152 -3.36 0.76 -9.84
CA ILE A 152 -4.21 0.92 -11.02
C ILE A 152 -5.52 1.63 -10.65
N ALA A 153 -6.22 1.16 -9.60
CA ALA A 153 -7.46 1.79 -9.14
C ALA A 153 -7.25 3.25 -8.72
N GLY A 154 -6.11 3.55 -8.07
CA GLY A 154 -5.74 4.92 -7.72
C GLY A 154 -5.50 5.79 -8.94
N ARG A 155 -4.93 5.23 -10.02
CA ARG A 155 -4.76 5.97 -11.27
C ARG A 155 -6.09 6.20 -11.98
N LEU A 156 -6.97 5.21 -11.99
CA LEU A 156 -8.31 5.35 -12.60
C LEU A 156 -9.15 6.42 -11.91
N LEU A 157 -8.99 6.64 -10.61
CA LEU A 157 -9.65 7.73 -9.89
C LEU A 157 -9.37 9.12 -10.49
N ALA A 158 -8.28 9.31 -11.20
CA ALA A 158 -7.95 10.58 -11.84
C ALA A 158 -8.73 10.79 -13.16
N TYR A 159 -9.31 9.73 -13.74
CA TYR A 159 -9.95 9.76 -15.06
C TYR A 159 -11.46 9.42 -15.04
N THR A 160 -11.98 8.92 -13.94
CA THR A 160 -13.43 8.65 -13.73
C THR A 160 -14.03 9.65 -12.79
#